data_23f755b4256c9acf3a6492f8f599ab9a
#
_entry.id   23f755b4256c9acf3a6492f8f599ab9a
#
_cell.length_a   1.000
_cell.length_b   1.000
_cell.length_c   1.000
_cell.angle_alpha   90.00
_cell.angle_beta   90.00
_cell.angle_gamma   90.00
#
_symmetry.space_group_name_H-M   'P 1'
#
loop_
_entity.id
_entity.type
_entity.pdbx_description
1 polymer ?
#
loop_
_entity_poly.entity_id
_entity_poly.type
_entity_poly.pdbx_seq_one_letter_code
_entity_poly.pdbx_strand_id
1 'polypeptide(L)'
;MLTLVTGATGQVGRGFVPRLLAQARPGERVRVIVRDETRAAAFAERGAEVVVGDLRDTDVLGKALTGADAVVNIAASFRGVPDEEMRAVNRDAAVELGRAAVASGVRRFVQASTILVYGTGRGRPHVEDDPSVPGGPMWMTYPESKLEAEHGLLALEGLDVRIGRLAFVYGEGDPHLPGITRWTATQPATKRHHLVHVADTAQGLLRLLHAPGAGGRVYNIADDAPVTVLEIHQLLGAEPPADGPDPDPWYGIASTDRARRELGYRPHFPTLWAARDAGAL
;
A
#
# COMPACT_ATOMS: atom_id res chain seq x y z
N MET A 1 1.76 -19.15 -13.29
CA MET A 1 2.15 -18.51 -11.99
C MET A 1 0.93 -18.42 -11.11
N LEU A 2 1.01 -18.89 -9.85
CA LEU A 2 -0.03 -18.68 -8.83
C LEU A 2 0.42 -17.55 -7.91
N THR A 3 -0.37 -16.47 -7.85
CA THR A 3 -0.13 -15.32 -6.97
C THR A 3 -1.09 -15.34 -5.79
N LEU A 4 -0.55 -15.44 -4.57
CA LEU A 4 -1.31 -15.30 -3.35
C LEU A 4 -1.43 -13.81 -2.98
N VAL A 5 -2.63 -13.33 -2.67
CA VAL A 5 -2.88 -11.95 -2.23
C VAL A 5 -3.52 -11.96 -0.85
N THR A 6 -2.94 -11.22 0.09
CA THR A 6 -3.53 -10.95 1.40
C THR A 6 -4.14 -9.55 1.44
N GLY A 7 -5.07 -9.30 2.37
CA GLY A 7 -5.74 -7.99 2.44
C GLY A 7 -6.65 -7.69 1.26
N ALA A 8 -7.07 -8.70 0.51
CA ALA A 8 -7.88 -8.57 -0.72
C ALA A 8 -9.18 -7.76 -0.52
N THR A 9 -9.82 -7.87 0.64
CA THR A 9 -11.09 -7.19 0.96
C THR A 9 -10.94 -5.79 1.55
N GLY A 10 -9.69 -5.34 1.75
CA GLY A 10 -9.36 -3.96 2.15
C GLY A 10 -9.45 -2.98 0.96
N GLN A 11 -9.25 -1.69 1.24
CA GLN A 11 -9.31 -0.63 0.21
C GLN A 11 -8.37 -0.90 -0.97
N VAL A 12 -7.09 -1.08 -0.71
CA VAL A 12 -6.10 -1.36 -1.77
C VAL A 12 -6.39 -2.69 -2.45
N GLY A 13 -6.71 -3.73 -1.67
CA GLY A 13 -6.97 -5.07 -2.21
C GLY A 13 -8.18 -5.14 -3.16
N ARG A 14 -9.26 -4.43 -2.83
CA ARG A 14 -10.45 -4.32 -3.71
C ARG A 14 -10.13 -3.66 -5.04
N GLY A 15 -9.19 -2.73 -5.08
CA GLY A 15 -8.71 -2.15 -6.33
C GLY A 15 -7.68 -3.02 -7.06
N PHE A 16 -6.83 -3.74 -6.32
CA PHE A 16 -5.73 -4.53 -6.87
C PHE A 16 -6.19 -5.88 -7.45
N VAL A 17 -6.95 -6.68 -6.69
CA VAL A 17 -7.30 -8.06 -7.08
C VAL A 17 -8.06 -8.13 -8.41
N PRO A 18 -9.10 -7.30 -8.67
CA PRO A 18 -9.76 -7.32 -9.97
C PRO A 18 -8.84 -6.97 -11.13
N ARG A 19 -7.89 -6.05 -10.94
CA ARG A 19 -6.92 -5.66 -11.96
C ARG A 19 -5.87 -6.75 -12.20
N LEU A 20 -5.44 -7.45 -11.15
CA LEU A 20 -4.56 -8.61 -11.29
C LEU A 20 -5.26 -9.74 -12.07
N LEU A 21 -6.51 -10.05 -11.74
CA LEU A 21 -7.32 -11.05 -12.45
C LEU A 21 -7.54 -10.69 -13.93
N ALA A 22 -7.83 -9.41 -14.22
CA ALA A 22 -8.05 -8.94 -15.58
C ALA A 22 -6.78 -8.97 -16.45
N GLN A 23 -5.59 -8.93 -15.85
CA GLN A 23 -4.31 -8.98 -16.54
C GLN A 23 -3.66 -10.39 -16.51
N ALA A 24 -4.31 -11.37 -15.87
CA ALA A 24 -3.80 -12.72 -15.77
C ALA A 24 -3.72 -13.38 -17.17
N ARG A 25 -2.57 -13.92 -17.49
CA ARG A 25 -2.34 -14.66 -18.74
C ARG A 25 -2.86 -16.10 -18.61
N PRO A 26 -3.05 -16.80 -19.73
CA PRO A 26 -3.40 -18.22 -19.68
C PRO A 26 -2.45 -19.00 -18.78
N GLY A 27 -3.00 -19.74 -17.81
CA GLY A 27 -2.22 -20.49 -16.81
C GLY A 27 -1.76 -19.68 -15.59
N GLU A 28 -2.02 -18.38 -15.52
CA GLU A 28 -1.84 -17.59 -14.29
C GLU A 28 -3.11 -17.68 -13.44
N ARG A 29 -2.91 -17.82 -12.13
CA ARG A 29 -3.98 -17.93 -11.14
C ARG A 29 -3.78 -16.95 -10.01
N VAL A 30 -4.86 -16.53 -9.41
CA VAL A 30 -4.88 -15.64 -8.25
C VAL A 30 -5.56 -16.36 -7.10
N ARG A 31 -4.93 -16.37 -5.94
CA ARG A 31 -5.51 -16.87 -4.69
C ARG A 31 -5.57 -15.74 -3.68
N VAL A 32 -6.66 -15.67 -2.92
CA VAL A 32 -6.84 -14.66 -1.88
C VAL A 32 -7.05 -15.34 -0.51
N ILE A 33 -6.45 -14.77 0.54
CA ILE A 33 -6.83 -15.09 1.92
C ILE A 33 -7.82 -14.04 2.41
N VAL A 34 -8.93 -14.48 2.95
CA VAL A 34 -9.98 -13.62 3.53
C VAL A 34 -10.49 -14.19 4.85
N ARG A 35 -10.88 -13.33 5.78
CA ARG A 35 -11.48 -13.77 7.05
C ARG A 35 -12.98 -14.09 6.94
N ASP A 36 -13.60 -13.58 5.90
CA ASP A 36 -15.03 -13.70 5.66
C ASP A 36 -15.25 -14.03 4.18
N GLU A 37 -15.79 -15.23 3.93
CA GLU A 37 -16.03 -15.75 2.58
C GLU A 37 -17.01 -14.90 1.78
N THR A 38 -18.01 -14.33 2.44
CA THR A 38 -19.04 -13.51 1.77
C THR A 38 -18.43 -12.27 1.13
N ARG A 39 -17.36 -11.73 1.72
CA ARG A 39 -16.61 -10.58 1.18
C ARG A 39 -15.71 -10.94 0.02
N ALA A 40 -15.48 -12.23 -0.24
CA ALA A 40 -14.65 -12.72 -1.33
C ALA A 40 -15.48 -13.18 -2.55
N ALA A 41 -16.79 -13.26 -2.45
CA ALA A 41 -17.66 -13.77 -3.50
C ALA A 41 -17.39 -13.14 -4.87
N ALA A 42 -17.29 -11.81 -4.94
CA ALA A 42 -16.99 -11.10 -6.18
C ALA A 42 -15.61 -11.42 -6.78
N PHE A 43 -14.64 -11.88 -5.99
CA PHE A 43 -13.34 -12.35 -6.49
C PHE A 43 -13.43 -13.79 -6.99
N ALA A 44 -14.18 -14.66 -6.28
CA ALA A 44 -14.42 -16.04 -6.68
C ALA A 44 -15.17 -16.10 -8.02
N GLU A 45 -16.20 -15.28 -8.21
CA GLU A 45 -16.94 -15.15 -9.48
C GLU A 45 -16.06 -14.74 -10.65
N ARG A 46 -14.96 -14.04 -10.38
CA ARG A 46 -13.93 -13.65 -11.37
C ARG A 46 -12.80 -14.67 -11.52
N GLY A 47 -12.90 -15.83 -10.87
CA GLY A 47 -11.95 -16.92 -11.00
C GLY A 47 -10.81 -16.92 -9.97
N ALA A 48 -10.88 -16.13 -8.90
CA ALA A 48 -9.92 -16.24 -7.80
C ALA A 48 -10.18 -17.49 -6.97
N GLU A 49 -9.12 -18.17 -6.55
CA GLU A 49 -9.18 -19.19 -5.51
C GLU A 49 -9.31 -18.49 -4.15
N VAL A 50 -10.21 -18.96 -3.29
CA VAL A 50 -10.45 -18.37 -1.97
C VAL A 50 -10.00 -19.32 -0.88
N VAL A 51 -9.16 -18.81 0.05
CA VAL A 51 -8.83 -19.48 1.31
C VAL A 51 -9.41 -18.64 2.44
N VAL A 52 -10.28 -19.26 3.24
CA VAL A 52 -10.92 -18.58 4.38
C VAL A 52 -10.10 -18.85 5.64
N GLY A 53 -9.72 -17.80 6.35
CA GLY A 53 -9.02 -17.88 7.63
C GLY A 53 -8.26 -16.61 7.98
N ASP A 54 -7.64 -16.62 9.16
CA ASP A 54 -6.79 -15.51 9.63
C ASP A 54 -5.35 -15.69 9.12
N LEU A 55 -4.73 -14.60 8.73
CA LEU A 55 -3.32 -14.56 8.29
C LEU A 55 -2.33 -14.98 9.39
N ARG A 56 -2.75 -14.97 10.65
CA ARG A 56 -1.96 -15.40 11.81
C ARG A 56 -2.04 -16.91 12.08
N ASP A 57 -2.91 -17.63 11.37
CA ASP A 57 -3.07 -19.08 11.50
C ASP A 57 -2.10 -19.81 10.55
N THR A 58 -1.19 -20.60 11.12
CA THR A 58 -0.16 -21.32 10.36
C THR A 58 -0.73 -22.39 9.43
N ASP A 59 -1.85 -23.04 9.80
CA ASP A 59 -2.50 -24.03 8.93
C ASP A 59 -3.16 -23.35 7.72
N VAL A 60 -3.74 -22.16 7.94
CA VAL A 60 -4.30 -21.32 6.86
C VAL A 60 -3.17 -20.88 5.92
N LEU A 61 -2.04 -20.42 6.47
CA LEU A 61 -0.87 -20.03 5.66
C LEU A 61 -0.34 -21.21 4.84
N GLY A 62 -0.20 -22.39 5.43
CA GLY A 62 0.26 -23.59 4.71
C GLY A 62 -0.65 -23.93 3.53
N LYS A 63 -1.97 -23.91 3.71
CA LYS A 63 -2.94 -24.15 2.64
C LYS A 63 -2.85 -23.07 1.56
N ALA A 64 -2.78 -21.80 1.97
CA ALA A 64 -2.77 -20.67 1.05
C ALA A 64 -1.49 -20.62 0.20
N LEU A 65 -0.35 -20.99 0.75
CA LEU A 65 0.95 -20.98 0.08
C LEU A 65 1.20 -22.21 -0.80
N THR A 66 0.40 -23.27 -0.63
CA THR A 66 0.59 -24.51 -1.43
C THR A 66 0.57 -24.20 -2.94
N GLY A 67 1.69 -24.41 -3.62
CA GLY A 67 1.87 -24.17 -5.05
C GLY A 67 1.90 -22.70 -5.46
N ALA A 68 2.00 -21.75 -4.52
CA ALA A 68 2.15 -20.34 -4.83
C ALA A 68 3.56 -20.03 -5.34
N ASP A 69 3.66 -19.25 -6.41
CA ASP A 69 4.92 -18.76 -6.98
C ASP A 69 5.29 -17.38 -6.43
N ALA A 70 4.29 -16.59 -6.05
CA ALA A 70 4.46 -15.23 -5.56
C ALA A 70 3.42 -14.88 -4.50
N VAL A 71 3.77 -13.94 -3.62
CA VAL A 71 2.89 -13.33 -2.62
C VAL A 71 2.82 -11.83 -2.86
N VAL A 72 1.62 -11.25 -2.75
CA VAL A 72 1.41 -9.80 -2.63
C VAL A 72 0.71 -9.54 -1.29
N ASN A 73 1.47 -9.05 -0.32
CA ASN A 73 0.97 -8.75 1.02
C ASN A 73 0.49 -7.30 1.11
N ILE A 74 -0.84 -7.13 1.08
CA ILE A 74 -1.52 -5.83 1.21
C ILE A 74 -2.18 -5.71 2.58
N ALA A 75 -2.27 -6.80 3.34
CA ALA A 75 -2.90 -6.79 4.65
C ALA A 75 -2.27 -5.74 5.56
N ALA A 76 -3.12 -4.95 6.20
CA ALA A 76 -2.71 -3.94 7.15
C ALA A 76 -3.81 -3.69 8.18
N SER A 77 -3.40 -3.30 9.39
CA SER A 77 -4.24 -2.80 10.45
C SER A 77 -3.79 -1.38 10.80
N PHE A 78 -4.73 -0.46 10.85
CA PHE A 78 -4.48 0.93 11.26
C PHE A 78 -5.82 1.59 11.64
N ARG A 79 -5.78 2.71 12.35
CA ARG A 79 -6.95 3.46 12.82
C ARG A 79 -7.94 2.63 13.66
N GLY A 80 -8.19 3.08 14.87
CA GLY A 80 -9.22 2.51 15.72
C GLY A 80 -8.92 1.12 16.29
N VAL A 81 -7.69 0.65 16.17
CA VAL A 81 -7.21 -0.61 16.77
C VAL A 81 -6.11 -0.33 17.78
N PRO A 82 -5.95 -1.17 18.83
CA PRO A 82 -4.83 -1.07 19.76
C PRO A 82 -3.47 -1.23 19.04
N ASP A 83 -2.43 -0.59 19.60
CA ASP A 83 -1.07 -0.67 19.07
C ASP A 83 -0.53 -2.10 18.97
N GLU A 84 -0.88 -2.94 19.94
CA GLU A 84 -0.51 -4.37 19.96
C GLU A 84 -1.09 -5.11 18.74
N GLU A 85 -2.38 -4.93 18.47
CA GLU A 85 -3.03 -5.52 17.29
C GLU A 85 -2.42 -4.98 15.99
N MET A 86 -2.07 -3.70 15.96
CA MET A 86 -1.42 -3.09 14.81
C MET A 86 -0.05 -3.73 14.54
N ARG A 87 0.77 -3.94 15.58
CA ARG A 87 2.06 -4.65 15.45
C ARG A 87 1.87 -6.11 15.06
N ALA A 88 0.92 -6.80 15.69
CA ALA A 88 0.63 -8.20 15.40
C ALA A 88 0.27 -8.43 13.92
N VAL A 89 -0.50 -7.52 13.30
CA VAL A 89 -0.88 -7.65 11.89
C VAL A 89 0.19 -7.11 10.95
N ASN A 90 0.70 -5.89 11.20
CA ASN A 90 1.57 -5.21 10.24
C ASN A 90 3.00 -5.73 10.23
N ARG A 91 3.52 -6.16 11.38
CA ARG A 91 4.88 -6.68 11.55
C ARG A 91 4.88 -8.20 11.63
N ASP A 92 4.28 -8.77 12.70
CA ASP A 92 4.48 -10.17 13.05
C ASP A 92 3.88 -11.10 12.00
N ALA A 93 2.61 -10.90 11.63
CA ALA A 93 1.98 -11.70 10.59
C ALA A 93 2.61 -11.50 9.20
N ALA A 94 3.11 -10.30 8.87
CA ALA A 94 3.79 -10.07 7.61
C ALA A 94 5.13 -10.83 7.53
N VAL A 95 5.93 -10.79 8.60
CA VAL A 95 7.22 -11.51 8.66
C VAL A 95 7.00 -13.02 8.69
N GLU A 96 5.99 -13.50 9.44
CA GLU A 96 5.66 -14.92 9.48
C GLU A 96 5.15 -15.44 8.13
N LEU A 97 4.33 -14.66 7.42
CA LEU A 97 3.95 -14.96 6.04
C LEU A 97 5.18 -15.07 5.13
N GLY A 98 6.18 -14.18 5.31
CA GLY A 98 7.44 -14.27 4.58
C GLY A 98 8.23 -15.54 4.87
N ARG A 99 8.33 -15.95 6.15
CA ARG A 99 8.99 -17.20 6.56
C ARG A 99 8.27 -18.42 5.98
N ALA A 100 6.94 -18.44 6.10
CA ALA A 100 6.11 -19.50 5.54
C ALA A 100 6.23 -19.57 4.00
N ALA A 101 6.36 -18.42 3.33
CA ALA A 101 6.59 -18.33 1.90
C ALA A 101 7.93 -18.98 1.51
N VAL A 102 9.03 -18.68 2.24
CA VAL A 102 10.33 -19.36 2.04
C VAL A 102 10.19 -20.87 2.21
N ALA A 103 9.59 -21.31 3.30
CA ALA A 103 9.40 -22.74 3.59
C ALA A 103 8.55 -23.48 2.53
N SER A 104 7.63 -22.75 1.88
CA SER A 104 6.78 -23.28 0.81
C SER A 104 7.39 -23.17 -0.60
N GLY A 105 8.62 -22.65 -0.73
CA GLY A 105 9.29 -22.50 -2.01
C GLY A 105 8.78 -21.33 -2.88
N VAL A 106 8.07 -20.40 -2.29
CA VAL A 106 7.68 -19.14 -2.96
C VAL A 106 8.92 -18.35 -3.32
N ARG A 107 8.98 -17.84 -4.53
CA ARG A 107 10.17 -17.15 -5.04
C ARG A 107 10.10 -15.63 -4.91
N ARG A 108 8.89 -15.03 -4.86
CA ARG A 108 8.72 -13.58 -4.88
C ARG A 108 7.71 -13.11 -3.85
N PHE A 109 8.05 -12.03 -3.18
CA PHE A 109 7.21 -11.41 -2.16
C PHE A 109 7.14 -9.89 -2.36
N VAL A 110 5.95 -9.38 -2.65
CA VAL A 110 5.68 -7.94 -2.73
C VAL A 110 5.00 -7.49 -1.45
N GLN A 111 5.62 -6.55 -0.73
CA GLN A 111 5.08 -5.96 0.49
C GLN A 111 4.57 -4.56 0.23
N ALA A 112 3.29 -4.31 0.50
CA ALA A 112 2.77 -2.95 0.61
C ALA A 112 3.19 -2.33 1.95
N SER A 113 3.93 -1.23 1.87
CA SER A 113 4.40 -0.41 2.99
C SER A 113 3.86 1.02 2.86
N THR A 114 4.47 2.00 3.50
CA THR A 114 4.00 3.39 3.51
C THR A 114 5.17 4.38 3.44
N ILE A 115 4.97 5.53 2.78
CA ILE A 115 5.95 6.63 2.79
C ILE A 115 6.11 7.27 4.19
N LEU A 116 5.19 7.04 5.13
CA LEU A 116 5.27 7.56 6.49
C LEU A 116 6.47 7.02 7.29
N VAL A 117 7.10 5.93 6.82
CA VAL A 117 8.33 5.40 7.43
C VAL A 117 9.51 6.37 7.40
N TYR A 118 9.48 7.38 6.52
CA TYR A 118 10.54 8.39 6.44
C TYR A 118 10.54 9.39 7.60
N GLY A 119 9.36 9.61 8.22
CA GLY A 119 9.20 10.58 9.29
C GLY A 119 9.28 12.03 8.82
N THR A 120 10.05 12.86 9.54
CA THR A 120 10.15 14.31 9.30
C THR A 120 10.74 14.65 7.94
N GLY A 121 10.32 15.79 7.37
CA GLY A 121 10.78 16.29 6.09
C GLY A 121 12.26 16.65 6.07
N ARG A 122 12.84 16.67 4.86
CA ARG A 122 14.28 16.93 4.63
C ARG A 122 14.53 18.12 3.70
N GLY A 123 13.57 19.05 3.56
CA GLY A 123 13.68 20.17 2.63
C GLY A 123 13.53 19.77 1.14
N ARG A 124 13.23 18.51 0.85
CA ARG A 124 12.97 17.93 -0.47
C ARG A 124 12.11 16.67 -0.36
N PRO A 125 11.55 16.14 -1.46
CA PRO A 125 10.92 14.83 -1.45
C PRO A 125 11.88 13.74 -0.96
N HIS A 126 11.39 12.81 -0.14
CA HIS A 126 12.15 11.64 0.28
C HIS A 126 12.43 10.72 -0.91
N VAL A 127 13.64 10.18 -0.95
CA VAL A 127 14.04 9.11 -1.87
C VAL A 127 14.23 7.80 -1.09
N GLU A 128 14.21 6.68 -1.78
CA GLU A 128 14.22 5.36 -1.13
C GLU A 128 15.50 5.05 -0.34
N ASP A 129 16.60 5.74 -0.66
CA ASP A 129 17.88 5.62 0.04
C ASP A 129 18.00 6.54 1.28
N ASP A 130 17.01 7.38 1.52
CA ASP A 130 16.96 8.17 2.75
C ASP A 130 16.74 7.27 3.97
N PRO A 131 17.35 7.58 5.11
CA PRO A 131 17.08 6.89 6.36
C PRO A 131 15.58 6.89 6.67
N SER A 132 15.06 5.72 7.02
CA SER A 132 13.69 5.56 7.50
C SER A 132 13.69 5.69 9.01
N VAL A 133 13.11 6.79 9.50
CA VAL A 133 13.03 7.14 10.93
C VAL A 133 11.59 7.58 11.20
N PRO A 134 10.67 6.63 11.46
CA PRO A 134 9.28 6.96 11.75
C PRO A 134 9.16 8.04 12.81
N GLY A 135 8.29 9.00 12.59
CA GLY A 135 8.10 10.14 13.49
C GLY A 135 7.08 11.12 12.91
N GLY A 136 6.80 12.18 13.70
CA GLY A 136 5.83 13.20 13.29
C GLY A 136 4.40 12.91 13.77
N PRO A 137 3.40 13.67 13.28
CA PRO A 137 2.08 13.74 13.91
C PRO A 137 1.14 12.58 13.58
N MET A 138 1.52 11.66 12.69
CA MET A 138 0.58 10.66 12.17
C MET A 138 0.94 9.23 12.60
N TRP A 139 0.11 8.66 13.48
CA TRP A 139 0.04 7.22 13.81
C TRP A 139 1.39 6.53 13.97
N MET A 140 2.15 6.93 15.00
CA MET A 140 3.52 6.44 15.27
C MET A 140 3.67 4.92 15.13
N THR A 141 2.80 4.13 15.76
CA THR A 141 2.86 2.67 15.73
C THR A 141 2.64 2.09 14.32
N TYR A 142 1.84 2.77 13.48
CA TYR A 142 1.61 2.30 12.11
C TYR A 142 2.89 2.33 11.25
N PRO A 143 3.56 3.48 11.04
CA PRO A 143 4.79 3.50 10.26
C PRO A 143 5.93 2.70 10.91
N GLU A 144 6.02 2.65 12.24
CA GLU A 144 7.00 1.82 12.95
C GLU A 144 6.82 0.33 12.62
N SER A 145 5.60 -0.20 12.80
CA SER A 145 5.30 -1.60 12.52
C SER A 145 5.49 -1.97 11.04
N LYS A 146 5.23 -1.02 10.12
CA LYS A 146 5.49 -1.23 8.68
C LYS A 146 6.99 -1.27 8.38
N LEU A 147 7.78 -0.39 8.99
CA LEU A 147 9.24 -0.39 8.83
C LEU A 147 9.89 -1.65 9.43
N GLU A 148 9.45 -2.07 10.61
CA GLU A 148 9.91 -3.32 11.24
C GLU A 148 9.59 -4.54 10.34
N ALA A 149 8.43 -4.55 9.68
CA ALA A 149 8.10 -5.58 8.68
C ALA A 149 9.01 -5.53 7.46
N GLU A 150 9.32 -4.33 6.92
CA GLU A 150 10.28 -4.19 5.81
C GLU A 150 11.63 -4.82 6.17
N HIS A 151 12.18 -4.47 7.34
CA HIS A 151 13.46 -5.01 7.82
C HIS A 151 13.42 -6.52 8.01
N GLY A 152 12.36 -7.03 8.66
CA GLY A 152 12.22 -8.47 8.89
C GLY A 152 12.09 -9.28 7.58
N LEU A 153 11.37 -8.75 6.60
CA LEU A 153 11.19 -9.39 5.29
C LEU A 153 12.47 -9.34 4.45
N LEU A 154 13.14 -8.18 4.39
CA LEU A 154 14.39 -8.02 3.63
C LEU A 154 15.56 -8.85 4.19
N ALA A 155 15.50 -9.24 5.45
CA ALA A 155 16.48 -10.13 6.09
C ALA A 155 16.25 -11.63 5.78
N LEU A 156 15.14 -12.00 5.13
CA LEU A 156 14.86 -13.40 4.78
C LEU A 156 15.69 -13.81 3.55
N GLU A 157 16.54 -14.81 3.74
CA GLU A 157 17.29 -15.40 2.64
C GLU A 157 16.40 -16.28 1.75
N GLY A 158 16.70 -16.34 0.47
CA GLY A 158 15.99 -17.19 -0.50
C GLY A 158 14.66 -16.62 -1.01
N LEU A 159 14.27 -15.40 -0.62
CA LEU A 159 13.04 -14.74 -1.05
C LEU A 159 13.35 -13.41 -1.78
N ASP A 160 12.84 -13.26 -2.99
CA ASP A 160 12.90 -12.01 -3.76
C ASP A 160 11.85 -11.03 -3.18
N VAL A 161 12.25 -10.30 -2.12
CA VAL A 161 11.39 -9.33 -1.43
C VAL A 161 11.44 -7.99 -2.16
N ARG A 162 10.28 -7.38 -2.37
CA ARG A 162 10.10 -6.08 -3.04
C ARG A 162 9.13 -5.23 -2.24
N ILE A 163 9.53 -4.03 -1.89
CA ILE A 163 8.74 -3.13 -1.02
C ILE A 163 8.15 -2.00 -1.85
N GLY A 164 6.83 -1.81 -1.77
CA GLY A 164 6.14 -0.64 -2.29
C GLY A 164 5.69 0.27 -1.15
N ARG A 165 6.33 1.42 -0.95
CA ARG A 165 5.93 2.45 0.01
C ARG A 165 4.86 3.32 -0.61
N LEU A 166 3.63 3.12 -0.19
CA LEU A 166 2.45 3.78 -0.73
C LEU A 166 2.25 5.14 -0.07
N ALA A 167 1.85 6.14 -0.86
CA ALA A 167 1.29 7.39 -0.38
C ALA A 167 -0.14 7.19 0.16
N PHE A 168 -0.86 8.26 0.53
CA PHE A 168 -2.25 8.14 0.95
C PHE A 168 -3.12 7.68 -0.22
N VAL A 169 -3.68 6.47 -0.10
CA VAL A 169 -4.48 5.87 -1.18
C VAL A 169 -5.91 6.38 -1.15
N TYR A 170 -6.41 6.81 -2.31
CA TYR A 170 -7.78 7.27 -2.52
C TYR A 170 -8.38 6.68 -3.82
N GLY A 171 -9.66 6.93 -4.08
CA GLY A 171 -10.35 6.56 -5.31
C GLY A 171 -11.50 5.59 -5.10
N GLU A 172 -11.82 4.78 -6.06
CA GLU A 172 -13.00 3.90 -6.12
C GLU A 172 -13.29 3.19 -4.79
N GLY A 173 -14.44 3.52 -4.17
CA GLY A 173 -14.88 2.90 -2.92
C GLY A 173 -14.07 3.29 -1.68
N ASP A 174 -13.27 4.36 -1.75
CA ASP A 174 -12.55 4.90 -0.59
C ASP A 174 -13.46 5.73 0.31
N PRO A 175 -13.63 5.36 1.58
CA PRO A 175 -14.41 6.16 2.52
C PRO A 175 -13.60 7.31 3.13
N HIS A 176 -12.28 7.36 2.92
CA HIS A 176 -11.37 8.25 3.65
C HIS A 176 -11.28 9.63 3.01
N LEU A 177 -11.22 9.70 1.67
CA LEU A 177 -11.12 10.99 0.97
C LEU A 177 -12.34 11.89 1.24
N PRO A 178 -13.60 11.42 1.19
CA PRO A 178 -14.75 12.23 1.57
C PRO A 178 -14.72 12.72 3.03
N GLY A 179 -14.08 11.97 3.91
CA GLY A 179 -13.92 12.31 5.33
C GLY A 179 -12.67 13.10 5.67
N ILE A 180 -11.78 13.32 4.71
CA ILE A 180 -10.45 13.91 4.94
C ILE A 180 -10.55 15.33 5.53
N THR A 181 -11.52 16.12 5.10
CA THR A 181 -11.71 17.51 5.52
C THR A 181 -11.97 17.67 7.02
N ARG A 182 -12.53 16.65 7.68
CA ARG A 182 -12.79 16.67 9.13
C ARG A 182 -11.52 16.73 9.97
N TRP A 183 -10.49 15.99 9.56
CA TRP A 183 -9.22 15.95 10.31
C TRP A 183 -8.16 16.89 9.73
N THR A 184 -8.35 17.42 8.53
CA THR A 184 -7.49 18.45 7.96
C THR A 184 -7.96 19.87 8.26
N ALA A 185 -9.19 20.08 8.75
CA ALA A 185 -9.73 21.39 9.06
C ALA A 185 -8.84 22.24 10.01
N THR A 186 -8.10 21.60 10.90
CA THR A 186 -7.16 22.25 11.84
C THR A 186 -5.72 22.28 11.34
N GLN A 187 -5.45 21.74 10.15
CA GLN A 187 -4.12 21.79 9.55
C GLN A 187 -3.94 23.09 8.76
N PRO A 188 -2.69 23.58 8.63
CA PRO A 188 -2.41 24.73 7.78
C PRO A 188 -2.89 24.51 6.34
N ALA A 189 -3.48 25.54 5.76
CA ALA A 189 -3.97 25.53 4.37
C ALA A 189 -2.86 25.12 3.36
N THR A 190 -1.62 25.50 3.65
CA THR A 190 -0.44 25.21 2.83
C THR A 190 0.17 23.84 3.05
N LYS A 191 -0.29 23.09 4.07
CA LYS A 191 0.21 21.72 4.32
C LYS A 191 -0.12 20.84 3.12
N ARG A 192 0.88 20.06 2.71
CA ARG A 192 0.74 19.15 1.56
C ARG A 192 0.54 17.71 2.00
N HIS A 193 -0.30 17.01 1.26
CA HIS A 193 -0.47 15.55 1.34
C HIS A 193 -0.08 14.92 0.01
N HIS A 194 0.74 13.88 0.05
CA HIS A 194 1.05 13.09 -1.12
C HIS A 194 0.03 11.95 -1.21
N LEU A 195 -0.66 11.90 -2.33
CA LEU A 195 -1.74 10.96 -2.57
C LEU A 195 -1.33 9.95 -3.66
N VAL A 196 -2.13 8.92 -3.81
CA VAL A 196 -2.05 7.99 -4.95
C VAL A 196 -3.43 7.39 -5.19
N HIS A 197 -3.88 7.40 -6.43
CA HIS A 197 -5.14 6.75 -6.79
C HIS A 197 -5.02 5.23 -6.66
N VAL A 198 -6.10 4.55 -6.25
CA VAL A 198 -6.11 3.09 -6.06
C VAL A 198 -5.74 2.33 -7.35
N ALA A 199 -6.10 2.85 -8.52
CA ALA A 199 -5.69 2.27 -9.80
C ALA A 199 -4.17 2.34 -10.02
N ASP A 200 -3.55 3.43 -9.60
CA ASP A 200 -2.10 3.65 -9.70
C ASP A 200 -1.33 2.90 -8.63
N THR A 201 -1.92 2.77 -7.43
CA THR A 201 -1.43 1.82 -6.42
C THR A 201 -1.39 0.40 -6.98
N ALA A 202 -2.47 -0.03 -7.63
CA ALA A 202 -2.52 -1.34 -8.27
C ALA A 202 -1.49 -1.48 -9.39
N GLN A 203 -1.31 -0.45 -10.24
CA GLN A 203 -0.25 -0.42 -11.25
C GLN A 203 1.12 -0.60 -10.61
N GLY A 204 1.44 0.16 -9.55
CA GLY A 204 2.72 0.06 -8.83
C GLY A 204 2.98 -1.35 -8.29
N LEU A 205 1.99 -1.96 -7.63
CA LEU A 205 2.10 -3.33 -7.10
C LEU A 205 2.25 -4.38 -8.22
N LEU A 206 1.53 -4.23 -9.35
CA LEU A 206 1.67 -5.09 -10.51
C LEU A 206 3.07 -4.96 -11.14
N ARG A 207 3.60 -3.73 -11.24
CA ARG A 207 4.97 -3.50 -11.71
C ARG A 207 5.99 -4.16 -10.79
N LEU A 208 5.84 -4.01 -9.48
CA LEU A 208 6.67 -4.72 -8.50
C LEU A 208 6.58 -6.24 -8.65
N LEU A 209 5.38 -6.79 -8.85
CA LEU A 209 5.18 -8.22 -9.02
C LEU A 209 5.91 -8.76 -10.25
N HIS A 210 5.95 -8.02 -11.36
CA HIS A 210 6.42 -8.53 -12.65
C HIS A 210 7.80 -8.03 -13.08
N ALA A 211 8.31 -6.91 -12.54
CA ALA A 211 9.57 -6.34 -12.99
C ALA A 211 10.76 -7.29 -12.77
N PRO A 212 11.64 -7.46 -13.75
CA PRO A 212 12.90 -8.15 -13.55
C PRO A 212 13.85 -7.31 -12.69
N GLY A 213 14.68 -7.94 -11.86
CA GLY A 213 15.75 -7.28 -11.09
C GLY A 213 15.31 -6.33 -9.98
N ALA A 214 14.03 -6.36 -9.57
CA ALA A 214 13.50 -5.49 -8.50
C ALA A 214 13.67 -6.08 -7.08
N GLY A 215 14.27 -7.26 -6.95
CA GLY A 215 14.46 -7.95 -5.67
C GLY A 215 15.37 -7.20 -4.71
N GLY A 216 15.05 -7.25 -3.40
CA GLY A 216 15.78 -6.57 -2.34
C GLY A 216 15.62 -5.04 -2.36
N ARG A 217 14.68 -4.49 -3.13
CA ARG A 217 14.55 -3.04 -3.34
C ARG A 217 13.23 -2.47 -2.82
N VAL A 218 13.31 -1.18 -2.51
CA VAL A 218 12.20 -0.35 -2.06
C VAL A 218 11.84 0.63 -3.17
N TYR A 219 10.54 0.92 -3.33
CA TYR A 219 10.01 1.87 -4.31
C TYR A 219 8.89 2.71 -3.71
N ASN A 220 8.94 4.02 -3.90
CA ASN A 220 7.85 4.91 -3.55
C ASN A 220 6.78 4.90 -4.65
N ILE A 221 5.54 4.76 -4.25
CA ILE A 221 4.36 4.72 -5.13
C ILE A 221 3.42 5.86 -4.72
N ALA A 222 3.37 6.89 -5.54
CA ALA A 222 2.60 8.10 -5.34
C ALA A 222 2.18 8.70 -6.70
N ASP A 223 1.30 9.70 -6.68
CA ASP A 223 1.02 10.52 -7.86
C ASP A 223 2.19 11.50 -8.16
N ASP A 224 1.99 12.43 -9.09
CA ASP A 224 3.05 13.33 -9.54
C ASP A 224 3.13 14.62 -8.74
N ALA A 225 2.03 15.00 -8.05
CA ALA A 225 1.95 16.29 -7.41
C ALA A 225 1.24 16.21 -6.05
N PRO A 226 1.99 16.40 -4.95
CA PRO A 226 1.37 16.58 -3.64
C PRO A 226 0.38 17.74 -3.67
N VAL A 227 -0.80 17.53 -3.07
CA VAL A 227 -1.92 18.48 -3.02
C VAL A 227 -1.97 19.18 -1.66
N THR A 228 -2.27 20.46 -1.63
CA THR A 228 -2.43 21.21 -0.38
C THR A 228 -3.77 20.89 0.30
N VAL A 229 -3.83 21.11 1.61
CA VAL A 229 -5.08 20.98 2.36
C VAL A 229 -6.14 21.95 1.81
N LEU A 230 -5.75 23.18 1.43
CA LEU A 230 -6.65 24.12 0.79
C LEU A 230 -7.27 23.56 -0.49
N GLU A 231 -6.46 22.99 -1.38
CA GLU A 231 -6.94 22.39 -2.64
C GLU A 231 -7.88 21.21 -2.38
N ILE A 232 -7.59 20.36 -1.38
CA ILE A 232 -8.47 19.26 -0.97
C ILE A 232 -9.84 19.81 -0.53
N HIS A 233 -9.85 20.83 0.33
CA HIS A 233 -11.10 21.46 0.79
C HIS A 233 -11.89 22.09 -0.36
N GLN A 234 -11.22 22.84 -1.24
CA GLN A 234 -11.86 23.42 -2.44
C GLN A 234 -12.46 22.35 -3.36
N LEU A 235 -11.71 21.27 -3.60
CA LEU A 235 -12.14 20.16 -4.46
C LEU A 235 -13.38 19.45 -3.91
N LEU A 236 -13.45 19.30 -2.59
CA LEU A 236 -14.56 18.63 -1.91
C LEU A 236 -15.69 19.58 -1.49
N GLY A 237 -15.60 20.87 -1.83
CA GLY A 237 -16.62 21.87 -1.48
C GLY A 237 -16.76 22.11 0.02
N ALA A 238 -15.67 21.94 0.80
CA ALA A 238 -15.65 22.15 2.24
C ALA A 238 -15.19 23.56 2.61
N GLU A 239 -15.49 23.97 3.87
CA GLU A 239 -14.99 25.22 4.42
C GLU A 239 -13.46 25.27 4.38
N PRO A 240 -12.86 26.46 4.21
CA PRO A 240 -11.42 26.62 4.22
C PRO A 240 -10.79 26.05 5.50
N PRO A 241 -9.61 25.41 5.40
CA PRO A 241 -8.88 24.90 6.57
C PRO A 241 -8.26 26.06 7.38
N ALA A 242 -7.58 25.73 8.49
CA ALA A 242 -6.91 26.71 9.33
C ALA A 242 -5.81 27.48 8.57
N ASP A 243 -5.68 28.78 8.91
CA ASP A 243 -4.54 29.57 8.46
C ASP A 243 -3.27 29.21 9.26
N GLY A 244 -2.13 29.53 8.67
CA GLY A 244 -0.84 29.42 9.33
C GLY A 244 0.23 28.71 8.47
N PRO A 245 1.50 28.78 8.90
CA PRO A 245 2.58 28.11 8.22
C PRO A 245 2.55 26.61 8.50
N ASP A 246 2.91 25.80 7.50
CA ASP A 246 3.20 24.39 7.72
C ASP A 246 4.58 24.26 8.38
N PRO A 247 4.67 23.68 9.60
CA PRO A 247 5.95 23.53 10.29
C PRO A 247 6.88 22.52 9.60
N ASP A 248 6.35 21.60 8.79
CA ASP A 248 7.13 20.63 8.04
C ASP A 248 6.50 20.36 6.66
N PRO A 249 6.76 21.24 5.68
CA PRO A 249 6.15 21.14 4.35
C PRO A 249 6.64 19.94 3.51
N TRP A 250 7.58 19.15 4.02
CA TRP A 250 8.12 17.97 3.34
C TRP A 250 7.74 16.66 4.05
N TYR A 251 7.01 16.73 5.17
CA TYR A 251 6.51 15.53 5.84
C TYR A 251 5.59 14.72 4.94
N GLY A 252 5.91 13.42 4.76
CA GLY A 252 5.12 12.51 3.95
C GLY A 252 5.13 12.81 2.44
N ILE A 253 6.15 13.52 1.94
CA ILE A 253 6.35 13.78 0.50
C ILE A 253 7.51 12.94 0.00
N ALA A 254 7.29 12.13 -1.05
CA ALA A 254 8.27 11.20 -1.58
C ALA A 254 8.47 11.37 -3.10
N SER A 255 9.69 11.12 -3.60
CA SER A 255 9.96 11.04 -5.04
C SER A 255 9.58 9.66 -5.58
N THR A 256 8.99 9.60 -6.76
CA THR A 256 8.68 8.38 -7.51
C THR A 256 9.71 8.08 -8.60
N ASP A 257 10.81 8.80 -8.66
CA ASP A 257 11.79 8.70 -9.74
C ASP A 257 12.35 7.29 -9.94
N ARG A 258 12.62 6.58 -8.84
CA ARG A 258 13.10 5.20 -8.91
C ARG A 258 12.04 4.29 -9.53
N ALA A 259 10.79 4.35 -9.07
CA ALA A 259 9.70 3.55 -9.63
C ALA A 259 9.48 3.88 -11.13
N ARG A 260 9.63 5.14 -11.53
CA ARG A 260 9.53 5.56 -12.92
C ARG A 260 10.64 4.98 -13.80
N ARG A 261 11.89 5.05 -13.34
CA ARG A 261 13.05 4.58 -14.13
C ARG A 261 13.12 3.06 -14.19
N GLU A 262 12.92 2.39 -13.08
CA GLU A 262 13.21 0.95 -12.96
C GLU A 262 11.97 0.07 -13.20
N LEU A 263 10.77 0.54 -12.83
CA LEU A 263 9.53 -0.22 -12.99
C LEU A 263 8.68 0.27 -14.17
N GLY A 264 9.02 1.41 -14.78
CA GLY A 264 8.18 2.06 -15.78
C GLY A 264 6.84 2.55 -15.21
N TYR A 265 6.79 2.83 -13.89
CA TYR A 265 5.61 3.36 -13.23
C TYR A 265 5.22 4.71 -13.84
N ARG A 266 3.94 4.86 -14.18
CA ARG A 266 3.36 6.11 -14.70
C ARG A 266 1.92 6.17 -14.21
N PRO A 267 1.57 7.04 -13.26
CA PRO A 267 0.22 7.14 -12.75
C PRO A 267 -0.76 7.54 -13.88
N HIS A 268 -1.90 6.86 -13.93
CA HIS A 268 -3.03 7.23 -14.81
C HIS A 268 -3.68 8.53 -14.35
N PHE A 269 -3.70 8.72 -13.02
CA PHE A 269 -4.19 9.93 -12.38
C PHE A 269 -3.01 10.65 -11.73
N PRO A 270 -2.26 11.48 -12.51
CA PRO A 270 -1.03 12.10 -12.04
C PRO A 270 -1.26 13.15 -10.94
N THR A 271 -2.50 13.57 -10.73
CA THR A 271 -2.90 14.51 -9.67
C THR A 271 -4.33 14.20 -9.21
N LEU A 272 -4.67 14.65 -7.99
CA LEU A 272 -6.05 14.59 -7.48
C LEU A 272 -7.03 15.30 -8.42
N TRP A 273 -6.62 16.41 -9.04
CA TRP A 273 -7.43 17.15 -10.01
C TRP A 273 -7.73 16.34 -11.27
N ALA A 274 -6.73 15.62 -11.79
CA ALA A 274 -6.91 14.73 -12.95
C ALA A 274 -7.90 13.59 -12.63
N ALA A 275 -7.86 13.03 -11.43
CA ALA A 275 -8.82 12.01 -11.00
C ALA A 275 -10.25 12.57 -10.89
N ARG A 276 -10.41 13.79 -10.34
CA ARG A 276 -11.69 14.48 -10.29
C ARG A 276 -12.26 14.69 -11.69
N ASP A 277 -11.47 15.25 -12.59
CA ASP A 277 -11.92 15.59 -13.95
C ASP A 277 -12.29 14.33 -14.75
N ALA A 278 -11.73 13.19 -14.39
CA ALA A 278 -12.08 11.88 -14.94
C ALA A 278 -13.28 11.20 -14.23
N GLY A 279 -13.84 11.81 -13.17
CA GLY A 279 -14.91 11.22 -12.37
C GLY A 279 -14.48 9.99 -11.55
N ALA A 280 -13.21 9.95 -11.13
CA ALA A 280 -12.57 8.80 -10.48
C ALA A 280 -12.25 9.03 -8.97
N LEU A 281 -12.95 9.97 -8.30
CA LEU A 281 -12.81 10.21 -6.87
C LEU A 281 -13.64 9.24 -6.04
#